data_e8079c20f6a745cc48fd0b2a5b009d5b
#
_entry.id   e8079c20f6a745cc48fd0b2a5b009d5b
#
_cell.length_a   1.000
_cell.length_b   1.000
_cell.length_c   1.000
_cell.angle_alpha   90.00
_cell.angle_beta   90.00
_cell.angle_gamma   90.00
#
_symmetry.space_group_name_H-M   'P 1'
#
loop_
_entity.id
_entity.type
_entity.pdbx_description
1 polymer ?
#
loop_
_entity_poly.entity_id
_entity_poly.type
_entity_poly.pdbx_seq_one_letter_code
_entity_poly.pdbx_strand_id
1 'polypeptide(L)'
;MRAMILAAGLGTRMRPLTLDTPKPLLKIADQPMIEHHILRLKAAGFTHLVINHAWLGEQIEAHLGDGQRLGVEIVYSAEQEPLETAGGIAKALPMLSPDGQTPFAVINGDIYCDYPFAQLPLTLEAPKMAHLVLVDNPAHNPAGDFALQAGSVVDDSDESEVISALTFSGISVLSPALFDGIHSGEKAALAPLLRAAISEGKVSGEHHSGYWVDVGTPERLTEVDQFVREQNGV
;
A
#
# COMPACT_ATOMS: atom_id res chain seq x y z
N MET A 1 13.19 9.43 -1.64
CA MET A 1 12.26 8.46 -2.28
C MET A 1 10.86 9.06 -2.24
N ARG A 2 10.04 8.81 -3.27
CA ARG A 2 8.62 9.15 -3.29
C ARG A 2 7.78 7.99 -2.78
N ALA A 3 6.58 8.26 -2.30
CA ALA A 3 5.65 7.20 -1.90
C ALA A 3 4.29 7.39 -2.57
N MET A 4 3.62 6.29 -2.85
CA MET A 4 2.24 6.27 -3.32
C MET A 4 1.32 5.72 -2.24
N ILE A 5 0.19 6.35 -2.04
CA ILE A 5 -0.92 5.82 -1.23
C ILE A 5 -2.04 5.42 -2.19
N LEU A 6 -2.40 4.15 -2.19
CA LEU A 6 -3.46 3.61 -3.04
C LEU A 6 -4.83 3.91 -2.42
N ALA A 7 -5.59 4.77 -3.06
CA ALA A 7 -6.88 5.26 -2.56
C ALA A 7 -8.02 5.21 -3.59
N ALA A 8 -7.84 4.51 -4.73
CA ALA A 8 -8.84 4.42 -5.82
C ALA A 8 -9.94 3.36 -5.60
N GLY A 9 -9.94 2.68 -4.45
CA GLY A 9 -10.94 1.64 -4.14
C GLY A 9 -12.35 2.18 -3.97
N LEU A 10 -13.37 1.45 -4.46
CA LEU A 10 -14.78 1.82 -4.36
C LEU A 10 -15.37 1.72 -2.94
N GLY A 11 -14.70 1.04 -2.02
CA GLY A 11 -15.15 0.87 -0.64
C GLY A 11 -16.48 0.13 -0.47
N THR A 12 -16.89 -0.70 -1.42
CA THR A 12 -18.23 -1.33 -1.44
C THR A 12 -18.56 -2.14 -0.20
N ARG A 13 -17.58 -2.83 0.40
CA ARG A 13 -17.72 -3.61 1.65
C ARG A 13 -17.94 -2.74 2.89
N MET A 14 -17.61 -1.45 2.81
CA MET A 14 -17.77 -0.46 3.89
C MET A 14 -19.13 0.26 3.87
N ARG A 15 -20.01 -0.04 2.91
CA ARG A 15 -21.35 0.59 2.85
C ARG A 15 -22.16 0.23 4.08
N PRO A 16 -22.95 1.21 4.64
CA PRO A 16 -23.29 2.51 4.03
C PRO A 16 -22.27 3.64 4.22
N LEU A 17 -21.19 3.46 5.02
CA LEU A 17 -20.23 4.52 5.38
C LEU A 17 -19.58 5.18 4.15
N THR A 18 -19.42 4.41 3.07
CA THR A 18 -18.74 4.86 1.84
C THR A 18 -19.68 5.28 0.72
N LEU A 19 -20.96 5.52 1.01
CA LEU A 19 -21.89 6.10 0.03
C LEU A 19 -21.56 7.57 -0.26
N ASP A 20 -21.29 8.34 0.79
CA ASP A 20 -21.07 9.78 0.72
C ASP A 20 -19.67 10.23 1.17
N THR A 21 -18.85 9.30 1.71
CA THR A 21 -17.50 9.56 2.16
C THR A 21 -16.55 8.55 1.55
N PRO A 22 -15.47 8.94 0.85
CA PRO A 22 -14.52 7.98 0.31
C PRO A 22 -13.80 7.28 1.47
N LYS A 23 -13.53 5.98 1.31
CA LYS A 23 -12.94 5.12 2.37
C LYS A 23 -11.70 5.73 3.04
N PRO A 24 -10.75 6.37 2.31
CA PRO A 24 -9.57 6.98 2.92
C PRO A 24 -9.87 8.12 3.90
N LEU A 25 -11.06 8.75 3.80
CA LEU A 25 -11.50 9.80 4.70
C LEU A 25 -12.33 9.31 5.89
N LEU A 26 -12.60 8.01 6.01
CA LEU A 26 -13.19 7.45 7.23
C LEU A 26 -12.22 7.64 8.39
N LYS A 27 -12.76 7.95 9.57
CA LYS A 27 -11.95 8.36 10.72
C LYS A 27 -11.54 7.17 11.59
N ILE A 28 -10.32 7.25 12.09
CA ILE A 28 -9.73 6.42 13.14
C ILE A 28 -9.25 7.41 14.22
N ALA A 29 -9.76 7.31 15.44
CA ALA A 29 -9.46 8.23 16.54
C ALA A 29 -9.61 9.71 16.12
N ASP A 30 -10.75 10.03 15.49
CA ASP A 30 -11.13 11.36 14.99
C ASP A 30 -10.30 11.92 13.81
N GLN A 31 -9.27 11.20 13.35
CA GLN A 31 -8.43 11.57 12.23
C GLN A 31 -8.71 10.70 10.99
N PRO A 32 -8.82 11.26 9.77
CA PRO A 32 -8.95 10.48 8.55
C PRO A 32 -7.86 9.42 8.40
N MET A 33 -8.24 8.21 8.01
CA MET A 33 -7.33 7.07 7.86
C MET A 33 -6.12 7.40 6.97
N ILE A 34 -6.33 8.11 5.88
CA ILE A 34 -5.24 8.50 4.97
C ILE A 34 -4.23 9.46 5.64
N GLU A 35 -4.67 10.31 6.58
CA GLU A 35 -3.75 11.22 7.28
C GLU A 35 -2.81 10.47 8.22
N HIS A 36 -3.23 9.33 8.81
CA HIS A 36 -2.32 8.49 9.58
C HIS A 36 -1.15 8.00 8.71
N HIS A 37 -1.42 7.56 7.47
CA HIS A 37 -0.35 7.19 6.54
C HIS A 37 0.56 8.36 6.18
N ILE A 38 -0.03 9.51 5.83
CA ILE A 38 0.73 10.71 5.43
C ILE A 38 1.67 11.15 6.55
N LEU A 39 1.18 11.25 7.80
CA LEU A 39 1.99 11.70 8.93
C LEU A 39 3.12 10.71 9.26
N ARG A 40 2.86 9.41 9.17
CA ARG A 40 3.87 8.38 9.43
C ARG A 40 4.90 8.30 8.31
N LEU A 41 4.49 8.43 7.05
CA LEU A 41 5.39 8.54 5.91
C LEU A 41 6.28 9.79 6.01
N LYS A 42 5.69 10.95 6.38
CA LYS A 42 6.44 12.17 6.64
C LYS A 42 7.49 11.97 7.73
N ALA A 43 7.11 11.36 8.85
CA ALA A 43 8.03 11.08 9.95
C ALA A 43 9.19 10.16 9.53
N ALA A 44 8.97 9.30 8.53
CA ALA A 44 9.98 8.45 7.90
C ALA A 44 10.78 9.14 6.76
N GLY A 45 10.52 10.44 6.50
CA GLY A 45 11.26 11.21 5.49
C GLY A 45 10.65 11.21 4.08
N PHE A 46 9.48 10.59 3.88
CA PHE A 46 8.76 10.66 2.60
C PHE A 46 7.93 11.94 2.54
N THR A 47 8.42 12.93 1.84
CA THR A 47 7.78 14.26 1.74
C THR A 47 7.08 14.52 0.42
N HIS A 48 7.29 13.67 -0.58
CA HIS A 48 6.62 13.75 -1.90
C HIS A 48 5.72 12.52 -2.05
N LEU A 49 4.41 12.75 -2.03
CA LEU A 49 3.41 11.69 -2.04
C LEU A 49 2.57 11.76 -3.32
N VAL A 50 2.28 10.61 -3.89
CA VAL A 50 1.30 10.45 -4.98
C VAL A 50 0.11 9.70 -4.42
N ILE A 51 -1.09 10.22 -4.63
CA ILE A 51 -2.34 9.59 -4.20
C ILE A 51 -3.19 9.33 -5.43
N ASN A 52 -3.47 8.06 -5.75
CA ASN A 52 -4.48 7.77 -6.76
C ASN A 52 -5.87 7.74 -6.12
N HIS A 53 -6.85 8.11 -6.89
CA HIS A 53 -8.25 8.07 -6.45
C HIS A 53 -9.20 7.88 -7.65
N ALA A 54 -10.42 7.41 -7.36
CA ALA A 54 -11.50 7.26 -8.32
C ALA A 54 -12.82 7.72 -7.69
N TRP A 55 -13.48 6.86 -6.92
CA TRP A 55 -14.76 7.15 -6.29
C TRP A 55 -14.63 8.27 -5.26
N LEU A 56 -15.44 9.34 -5.41
CA LEU A 56 -15.45 10.53 -4.54
C LEU A 56 -14.06 11.16 -4.37
N GLY A 57 -13.18 11.03 -5.37
CA GLY A 57 -11.79 11.50 -5.31
C GLY A 57 -11.65 13.00 -5.06
N GLU A 58 -12.59 13.81 -5.57
CA GLU A 58 -12.64 15.26 -5.34
C GLU A 58 -12.72 15.62 -3.83
N GLN A 59 -13.34 14.77 -3.01
CA GLN A 59 -13.38 14.98 -1.56
C GLN A 59 -11.99 14.75 -0.93
N ILE A 60 -11.22 13.79 -1.45
CA ILE A 60 -9.85 13.54 -0.99
C ILE A 60 -8.98 14.75 -1.33
N GLU A 61 -9.05 15.25 -2.57
CA GLU A 61 -8.32 16.44 -3.00
C GLU A 61 -8.73 17.68 -2.20
N ALA A 62 -10.04 17.90 -2.02
CA ALA A 62 -10.54 19.04 -1.23
C ALA A 62 -10.10 18.99 0.25
N HIS A 63 -9.98 17.78 0.83
CA HIS A 63 -9.59 17.61 2.22
C HIS A 63 -8.07 17.78 2.45
N LEU A 64 -7.26 17.21 1.58
CA LEU A 64 -5.80 17.16 1.76
C LEU A 64 -5.09 18.36 1.08
N GLY A 65 -5.70 18.94 0.04
CA GLY A 65 -5.08 20.01 -0.75
C GLY A 65 -3.76 19.56 -1.38
N ASP A 66 -2.79 20.43 -1.39
CA ASP A 66 -1.42 20.15 -1.85
C ASP A 66 -0.52 19.48 -0.80
N GLY A 67 -1.06 19.17 0.38
CA GLY A 67 -0.33 18.53 1.48
C GLY A 67 0.44 19.48 2.40
N GLN A 68 0.54 20.79 2.09
CA GLN A 68 1.33 21.73 2.90
C GLN A 68 0.89 21.77 4.36
N ARG A 69 -0.42 21.65 4.64
CA ARG A 69 -0.96 21.57 6.01
C ARG A 69 -0.36 20.41 6.80
N LEU A 70 -0.06 19.31 6.14
CA LEU A 70 0.52 18.11 6.74
C LEU A 70 2.05 18.09 6.64
N GLY A 71 2.66 19.09 5.96
CA GLY A 71 4.10 19.23 5.77
C GLY A 71 4.69 18.25 4.77
N VAL A 72 3.93 17.93 3.75
CA VAL A 72 4.29 17.11 2.58
C VAL A 72 3.85 17.82 1.30
N GLU A 73 4.31 17.34 0.15
CA GLU A 73 3.81 17.69 -1.18
C GLU A 73 2.98 16.52 -1.70
N ILE A 74 1.73 16.77 -2.08
CA ILE A 74 0.83 15.75 -2.63
C ILE A 74 0.52 16.06 -4.07
N VAL A 75 0.67 15.04 -4.93
CA VAL A 75 0.25 15.05 -6.32
C VAL A 75 -0.79 13.95 -6.51
N TYR A 76 -1.85 14.23 -7.27
CA TYR A 76 -2.95 13.29 -7.46
C TYR A 76 -2.88 12.60 -8.82
N SER A 77 -3.20 11.30 -8.83
CA SER A 77 -3.41 10.49 -10.03
C SER A 77 -4.87 10.08 -10.10
N ALA A 78 -5.71 10.96 -10.65
CA ALA A 78 -7.15 10.70 -10.80
C ALA A 78 -7.41 9.58 -11.82
N GLU A 79 -8.21 8.58 -11.45
CA GLU A 79 -8.65 7.48 -12.30
C GLU A 79 -10.12 7.69 -12.66
N GLN A 80 -10.46 7.66 -13.95
CA GLN A 80 -11.86 7.74 -14.40
C GLN A 80 -12.62 6.47 -14.01
N GLU A 81 -11.95 5.31 -14.14
CA GLU A 81 -12.38 4.00 -13.67
C GLU A 81 -11.23 3.36 -12.91
N PRO A 82 -11.50 2.55 -11.88
CA PRO A 82 -10.46 1.86 -11.14
C PRO A 82 -9.61 0.97 -12.06
N LEU A 83 -8.30 1.23 -12.10
CA LEU A 83 -7.35 0.53 -12.98
C LEU A 83 -6.75 -0.71 -12.31
N GLU A 84 -7.23 -1.11 -11.16
CA GLU A 84 -6.56 -2.07 -10.28
C GLU A 84 -5.18 -1.56 -9.83
N THR A 85 -4.47 -2.36 -9.03
CA THR A 85 -3.28 -1.85 -8.33
C THR A 85 -2.14 -1.54 -9.31
N ALA A 86 -1.79 -2.46 -10.19
CA ALA A 86 -0.67 -2.24 -11.11
C ALA A 86 -0.99 -1.20 -12.18
N GLY A 87 -2.22 -1.17 -12.70
CA GLY A 87 -2.64 -0.15 -13.67
C GLY A 87 -2.63 1.26 -13.06
N GLY A 88 -3.09 1.42 -11.82
CA GLY A 88 -3.04 2.69 -11.09
C GLY A 88 -1.60 3.17 -10.86
N ILE A 89 -0.70 2.24 -10.48
CA ILE A 89 0.73 2.54 -10.31
C ILE A 89 1.37 2.90 -11.65
N ALA A 90 1.14 2.12 -12.71
CA ALA A 90 1.70 2.37 -14.04
C ALA A 90 1.29 3.76 -14.58
N LYS A 91 0.04 4.17 -14.36
CA LYS A 91 -0.42 5.52 -14.68
C LYS A 91 0.33 6.60 -13.90
N ALA A 92 0.67 6.33 -12.63
CA ALA A 92 1.33 7.26 -11.74
C ALA A 92 2.88 7.28 -11.89
N LEU A 93 3.48 6.35 -12.65
CA LEU A 93 4.93 6.21 -12.79
C LEU A 93 5.67 7.53 -13.13
N PRO A 94 5.20 8.40 -14.05
CA PRO A 94 5.89 9.66 -14.31
C PRO A 94 5.98 10.58 -13.09
N MET A 95 5.04 10.46 -12.14
CA MET A 95 5.04 11.21 -10.89
C MET A 95 5.86 10.52 -9.79
N LEU A 96 5.93 9.19 -9.79
CA LEU A 96 6.62 8.37 -8.78
C LEU A 96 8.13 8.27 -9.05
N SER A 97 8.51 8.04 -10.30
CA SER A 97 9.87 7.85 -10.75
C SER A 97 10.11 8.64 -12.04
N PRO A 98 10.30 9.98 -11.97
CA PRO A 98 10.48 10.83 -13.15
C PRO A 98 11.70 10.47 -13.99
N ASP A 99 12.70 9.84 -13.40
CA ASP A 99 13.91 9.34 -14.07
C ASP A 99 13.73 7.94 -14.68
N GLY A 100 12.58 7.29 -14.41
CA GLY A 100 12.28 5.93 -14.85
C GLY A 100 13.12 4.83 -14.19
N GLN A 101 13.88 5.13 -13.13
CA GLN A 101 14.82 4.20 -12.51
C GLN A 101 14.71 4.13 -10.99
N THR A 102 14.44 5.27 -10.34
CA THR A 102 14.39 5.34 -8.88
C THR A 102 13.18 4.55 -8.34
N PRO A 103 13.40 3.56 -7.43
CA PRO A 103 12.31 2.86 -6.76
C PRO A 103 11.47 3.80 -5.90
N PHE A 104 10.25 3.40 -5.64
CA PHE A 104 9.28 4.16 -4.84
C PHE A 104 8.52 3.24 -3.88
N ALA A 105 8.07 3.79 -2.75
CA ALA A 105 7.23 3.06 -1.82
C ALA A 105 5.76 3.08 -2.29
N VAL A 106 5.04 1.99 -2.03
CA VAL A 106 3.59 1.88 -2.26
C VAL A 106 2.93 1.37 -1.00
N ILE A 107 1.90 2.07 -0.54
CA ILE A 107 1.14 1.74 0.65
C ILE A 107 -0.35 1.66 0.28
N ASN A 108 -0.98 0.53 0.62
CA ASN A 108 -2.43 0.42 0.52
C ASN A 108 -3.09 1.42 1.49
N GLY A 109 -3.96 2.29 0.97
CA GLY A 109 -4.63 3.31 1.77
C GLY A 109 -5.71 2.77 2.71
N ASP A 110 -5.98 1.47 2.66
CA ASP A 110 -7.01 0.80 3.45
C ASP A 110 -6.45 -0.14 4.53
N ILE A 111 -5.19 -0.04 4.85
CA ILE A 111 -4.57 -0.73 5.97
C ILE A 111 -4.35 0.23 7.14
N TYR A 112 -4.22 -0.31 8.34
CA TYR A 112 -3.64 0.36 9.50
C TYR A 112 -2.57 -0.55 10.10
N CYS A 113 -1.40 -0.01 10.39
CA CYS A 113 -0.29 -0.78 10.94
C CYS A 113 0.62 0.09 11.80
N ASP A 114 1.45 -0.51 12.63
CA ASP A 114 2.52 0.14 13.38
C ASP A 114 3.92 -0.02 12.72
N TYR A 115 3.97 -0.57 11.49
CA TYR A 115 5.22 -0.77 10.75
C TYR A 115 6.03 0.53 10.63
N PRO A 116 7.32 0.55 11.02
CA PRO A 116 8.15 1.75 10.98
C PRO A 116 8.64 2.03 9.56
N PHE A 117 7.95 2.86 8.79
CA PHE A 117 8.27 3.16 7.37
C PHE A 117 9.71 3.63 7.14
N ALA A 118 10.42 4.09 8.18
CA ALA A 118 11.83 4.45 8.10
C ALA A 118 12.76 3.21 7.85
N GLN A 119 12.25 2.00 8.05
CA GLN A 119 12.99 0.75 7.76
C GLN A 119 12.88 0.31 6.31
N LEU A 120 11.94 0.88 5.52
CA LEU A 120 11.83 0.55 4.11
C LEU A 120 13.16 0.80 3.38
N PRO A 121 13.62 -0.12 2.54
CA PRO A 121 14.84 0.09 1.76
C PRO A 121 14.67 1.25 0.79
N LEU A 122 15.61 2.20 0.81
CA LEU A 122 15.57 3.35 -0.10
C LEU A 122 16.04 3.00 -1.52
N THR A 123 16.67 1.85 -1.68
CA THR A 123 17.16 1.30 -2.96
C THR A 123 16.88 -0.20 -2.99
N LEU A 124 16.75 -0.74 -4.17
CA LEU A 124 16.67 -2.18 -4.40
C LEU A 124 18.00 -2.65 -4.96
N GLU A 125 18.65 -3.59 -4.27
CA GLU A 125 19.89 -4.19 -4.78
C GLU A 125 19.59 -5.06 -6.00
N ALA A 126 20.34 -4.88 -7.08
CA ALA A 126 20.15 -5.69 -8.28
C ALA A 126 20.37 -7.18 -7.98
N PRO A 127 19.56 -8.11 -8.51
CA PRO A 127 18.53 -7.90 -9.53
C PRO A 127 17.13 -7.64 -8.99
N LYS A 128 16.98 -7.23 -7.73
CA LYS A 128 15.65 -7.07 -7.09
C LYS A 128 14.82 -5.97 -7.75
N MET A 129 13.54 -6.27 -8.00
CA MET A 129 12.54 -5.39 -8.58
C MET A 129 11.45 -4.99 -7.58
N ALA A 130 11.36 -5.71 -6.46
CA ALA A 130 10.43 -5.41 -5.39
C ALA A 130 10.98 -5.81 -4.02
N HIS A 131 10.52 -5.10 -2.99
CA HIS A 131 10.64 -5.50 -1.59
C HIS A 131 9.25 -5.45 -0.96
N LEU A 132 8.83 -6.55 -0.31
CA LEU A 132 7.50 -6.68 0.27
C LEU A 132 7.60 -6.76 1.80
N VAL A 133 6.69 -6.08 2.49
CA VAL A 133 6.45 -6.30 3.92
C VAL A 133 5.31 -7.31 4.04
N LEU A 134 5.59 -8.43 4.69
CA LEU A 134 4.64 -9.50 4.96
C LEU A 134 4.24 -9.47 6.44
N VAL A 135 3.05 -9.95 6.76
CA VAL A 135 2.50 -10.01 8.12
C VAL A 135 1.92 -11.38 8.42
N ASP A 136 1.64 -11.65 9.68
CA ASP A 136 0.93 -12.85 10.10
C ASP A 136 -0.45 -12.93 9.41
N ASN A 137 -0.89 -14.15 9.13
CA ASN A 137 -2.14 -14.36 8.41
C ASN A 137 -3.35 -13.98 9.25
N PRO A 138 -4.15 -12.99 8.82
CA PRO A 138 -5.39 -12.66 9.48
C PRO A 138 -6.43 -13.76 9.25
N ALA A 139 -7.47 -13.79 10.08
CA ALA A 139 -8.51 -14.82 10.03
C ALA A 139 -9.23 -14.93 8.66
N HIS A 140 -9.24 -13.86 7.89
CA HIS A 140 -9.87 -13.84 6.56
C HIS A 140 -8.91 -14.19 5.40
N ASN A 141 -7.60 -14.34 5.66
CA ASN A 141 -6.60 -14.86 4.73
C ASN A 141 -5.70 -15.92 5.41
N PRO A 142 -6.25 -17.05 5.90
CA PRO A 142 -5.50 -18.03 6.67
C PRO A 142 -4.43 -18.77 5.85
N ALA A 143 -4.54 -18.76 4.52
CA ALA A 143 -3.56 -19.38 3.62
C ALA A 143 -2.32 -18.49 3.37
N GLY A 144 -2.42 -17.16 3.60
CA GLY A 144 -1.39 -16.21 3.20
C GLY A 144 -1.32 -15.99 1.69
N ASP A 145 -0.30 -15.26 1.26
CA ASP A 145 -0.10 -14.89 -0.14
C ASP A 145 1.25 -15.35 -0.69
N PHE A 146 2.31 -15.28 0.14
CA PHE A 146 3.70 -15.56 -0.23
C PHE A 146 4.48 -16.13 0.95
N ALA A 147 5.47 -17.00 0.68
CA ALA A 147 6.41 -17.46 1.68
C ALA A 147 7.66 -16.57 1.72
N LEU A 148 8.33 -16.54 2.87
CA LEU A 148 9.56 -15.79 3.09
C LEU A 148 10.69 -16.75 3.49
N GLN A 149 11.77 -16.78 2.70
CA GLN A 149 12.93 -17.62 2.95
C GLN A 149 14.22 -16.79 2.87
N ALA A 150 14.93 -16.67 3.97
CA ALA A 150 16.22 -15.95 4.06
C ALA A 150 16.18 -14.53 3.43
N GLY A 151 15.08 -13.79 3.64
CA GLY A 151 14.91 -12.43 3.11
C GLY A 151 14.47 -12.35 1.64
N SER A 152 14.24 -13.49 0.98
CA SER A 152 13.65 -13.58 -0.35
C SER A 152 12.21 -14.04 -0.27
N VAL A 153 11.34 -13.40 -1.04
CA VAL A 153 9.95 -13.86 -1.21
C VAL A 153 9.96 -15.00 -2.22
N VAL A 154 9.29 -16.10 -1.87
CA VAL A 154 9.15 -17.29 -2.72
C VAL A 154 7.67 -17.63 -2.89
N ASP A 155 7.34 -18.31 -3.99
CA ASP A 155 5.98 -18.80 -4.20
C ASP A 155 5.81 -20.12 -3.44
N ASP A 156 4.68 -20.28 -2.75
CA ASP A 156 4.37 -21.46 -1.91
C ASP A 156 4.20 -22.77 -2.71
N SER A 157 4.45 -22.72 -4.02
CA SER A 157 4.26 -23.87 -4.93
C SER A 157 5.40 -24.89 -4.88
N ASP A 158 6.49 -24.65 -4.15
CA ASP A 158 7.62 -25.58 -4.08
C ASP A 158 7.44 -26.56 -2.90
N GLU A 159 6.90 -27.73 -3.16
CA GLU A 159 6.53 -28.79 -2.18
C GLU A 159 7.74 -29.33 -1.36
N SER A 160 8.95 -28.79 -1.53
CA SER A 160 10.15 -29.36 -0.92
C SER A 160 10.41 -28.93 0.54
N GLU A 161 9.89 -27.80 1.00
CA GLU A 161 9.92 -27.38 2.40
C GLU A 161 8.57 -26.74 2.78
N VAL A 162 7.98 -27.18 3.89
CA VAL A 162 6.75 -26.59 4.45
C VAL A 162 7.08 -25.23 5.07
N ILE A 163 7.16 -24.20 4.24
CA ILE A 163 7.30 -22.83 4.70
C ILE A 163 5.89 -22.23 4.77
N SER A 164 5.48 -21.80 5.97
CA SER A 164 4.18 -21.15 6.12
C SER A 164 4.15 -19.85 5.34
N ALA A 165 3.18 -19.71 4.42
CA ALA A 165 2.94 -18.45 3.75
C ALA A 165 2.48 -17.38 4.73
N LEU A 166 2.85 -16.13 4.44
CA LEU A 166 2.47 -14.91 5.15
C LEU A 166 1.59 -14.05 4.25
N THR A 167 0.85 -13.14 4.83
CA THR A 167 -0.01 -12.21 4.10
C THR A 167 0.78 -11.00 3.63
N PHE A 168 0.59 -10.57 2.38
CA PHE A 168 1.12 -9.30 1.89
C PHE A 168 0.41 -8.13 2.58
N SER A 169 1.17 -7.34 3.32
CA SER A 169 0.63 -6.25 4.13
C SER A 169 0.04 -5.08 3.33
N GLY A 170 0.31 -5.00 2.02
CA GLY A 170 0.02 -3.81 1.23
C GLY A 170 1.10 -2.71 1.36
N ILE A 171 2.27 -3.03 1.91
CA ILE A 171 3.43 -2.13 2.01
C ILE A 171 4.56 -2.73 1.18
N SER A 172 5.09 -1.95 0.23
CA SER A 172 6.17 -2.41 -0.65
C SER A 172 7.05 -1.27 -1.12
N VAL A 173 8.24 -1.61 -1.58
CA VAL A 173 9.10 -0.76 -2.43
C VAL A 173 9.22 -1.43 -3.78
N LEU A 174 8.90 -0.70 -4.84
CA LEU A 174 8.80 -1.23 -6.19
C LEU A 174 9.72 -0.48 -7.15
N SER A 175 10.35 -1.22 -8.05
CA SER A 175 11.09 -0.67 -9.19
C SER A 175 10.13 -0.30 -10.32
N PRO A 176 10.34 0.82 -11.04
CA PRO A 176 9.59 1.13 -12.25
C PRO A 176 9.61 0.00 -13.27
N ALA A 177 10.72 -0.73 -13.40
CA ALA A 177 10.89 -1.84 -14.33
C ALA A 177 9.92 -3.01 -14.08
N LEU A 178 9.32 -3.13 -12.88
CA LEU A 178 8.28 -4.12 -12.60
C LEU A 178 7.02 -3.92 -13.48
N PHE A 179 6.82 -2.70 -13.98
CA PHE A 179 5.65 -2.30 -14.76
C PHE A 179 5.92 -2.23 -16.26
N ASP A 180 7.09 -2.70 -16.71
CA ASP A 180 7.41 -2.77 -18.13
C ASP A 180 6.36 -3.60 -18.87
N GLY A 181 5.80 -3.02 -19.93
CA GLY A 181 4.73 -3.66 -20.73
C GLY A 181 3.31 -3.30 -20.31
N ILE A 182 3.10 -2.57 -19.21
CA ILE A 182 1.77 -2.04 -18.86
C ILE A 182 1.62 -0.63 -19.41
N HIS A 183 0.60 -0.42 -20.23
CA HIS A 183 0.34 0.92 -20.78
C HIS A 183 -0.43 1.79 -19.79
N SER A 184 -0.14 3.10 -19.81
CA SER A 184 -0.86 4.06 -18.98
C SER A 184 -2.37 4.02 -19.25
N GLY A 185 -3.17 3.80 -18.20
CA GLY A 185 -4.62 3.63 -18.28
C GLY A 185 -5.10 2.22 -18.57
N GLU A 186 -4.21 1.25 -18.71
CA GLU A 186 -4.53 -0.16 -18.78
C GLU A 186 -4.88 -0.70 -17.38
N LYS A 187 -5.91 -1.54 -17.33
CA LYS A 187 -6.33 -2.22 -16.10
C LYS A 187 -5.46 -3.43 -15.85
N ALA A 188 -4.72 -3.44 -14.75
CA ALA A 188 -3.79 -4.51 -14.41
C ALA A 188 -3.69 -4.76 -12.90
N ALA A 189 -3.68 -6.05 -12.50
CA ALA A 189 -3.46 -6.48 -11.13
C ALA A 189 -1.96 -6.57 -10.82
N LEU A 190 -1.58 -6.28 -9.55
CA LEU A 190 -0.17 -6.32 -9.11
C LEU A 190 0.32 -7.77 -8.87
N ALA A 191 -0.54 -8.65 -8.37
CA ALA A 191 -0.15 -10.00 -7.98
C ALA A 191 0.52 -10.82 -9.09
N PRO A 192 0.04 -10.82 -10.36
CA PRO A 192 0.72 -11.53 -11.44
C PRO A 192 2.14 -11.03 -11.72
N LEU A 193 2.38 -9.71 -11.61
CA LEU A 193 3.72 -9.12 -11.80
C LEU A 193 4.66 -9.55 -10.69
N LEU A 194 4.18 -9.53 -9.43
CA LEU A 194 4.95 -9.99 -8.29
C LEU A 194 5.31 -11.47 -8.44
N ARG A 195 4.35 -12.33 -8.80
CA ARG A 195 4.61 -13.78 -9.00
C ARG A 195 5.62 -14.03 -10.10
N ALA A 196 5.56 -13.31 -11.22
CA ALA A 196 6.56 -13.39 -12.27
C ALA A 196 7.96 -12.97 -11.75
N ALA A 197 8.07 -11.87 -11.00
CA ALA A 197 9.33 -11.44 -10.42
C ALA A 197 9.83 -12.40 -9.31
N ILE A 198 8.94 -13.00 -8.53
CA ILE A 198 9.26 -14.02 -7.52
C ILE A 198 9.87 -15.26 -8.17
N SER A 199 9.28 -15.77 -9.25
CA SER A 199 9.80 -16.95 -9.96
C SER A 199 11.21 -16.76 -10.54
N GLU A 200 11.61 -15.49 -10.75
CA GLU A 200 12.95 -15.10 -11.18
C GLU A 200 13.89 -14.74 -10.01
N GLY A 201 13.45 -14.91 -8.75
CA GLY A 201 14.23 -14.56 -7.56
C GLY A 201 14.44 -13.04 -7.38
N LYS A 202 13.61 -12.20 -8.01
CA LYS A 202 13.76 -10.73 -8.03
C LYS A 202 12.96 -9.99 -6.96
N VAL A 203 12.41 -10.70 -5.98
CA VAL A 203 11.64 -10.10 -4.89
C VAL A 203 12.29 -10.41 -3.55
N SER A 204 12.60 -9.37 -2.78
CA SER A 204 12.99 -9.48 -1.38
C SER A 204 11.80 -9.16 -0.49
N GLY A 205 11.90 -9.51 0.79
CA GLY A 205 10.87 -9.18 1.75
C GLY A 205 11.32 -9.30 3.19
N GLU A 206 10.47 -8.85 4.06
CA GLU A 206 10.61 -8.96 5.51
C GLU A 206 9.28 -9.29 6.18
N HIS A 207 9.34 -9.88 7.37
CA HIS A 207 8.17 -10.17 8.19
C HIS A 207 8.02 -9.11 9.28
N HIS A 208 6.86 -8.48 9.31
CA HIS A 208 6.45 -7.56 10.37
C HIS A 208 5.44 -8.27 11.28
N SER A 209 5.82 -8.49 12.53
CA SER A 209 5.00 -9.15 13.56
C SER A 209 4.26 -8.17 14.48
N GLY A 210 4.23 -6.87 14.12
CA GLY A 210 3.51 -5.84 14.85
C GLY A 210 2.03 -5.76 14.50
N TYR A 211 1.38 -4.68 14.93
CA TYR A 211 -0.04 -4.49 14.66
C TYR A 211 -0.30 -4.16 13.19
N TRP A 212 -1.16 -4.94 12.58
CA TRP A 212 -1.61 -4.72 11.21
C TRP A 212 -3.06 -5.18 11.03
N VAL A 213 -3.87 -4.35 10.37
CA VAL A 213 -5.25 -4.67 9.99
C VAL A 213 -5.55 -4.07 8.62
N ASP A 214 -6.17 -4.85 7.71
CA ASP A 214 -6.84 -4.29 6.54
C ASP A 214 -8.23 -3.81 6.95
N VAL A 215 -8.48 -2.52 6.86
CA VAL A 215 -9.75 -1.88 7.25
C VAL A 215 -10.78 -2.11 6.15
N GLY A 216 -11.13 -3.37 5.91
CA GLY A 216 -12.00 -3.78 4.81
C GLY A 216 -13.49 -3.80 5.15
N THR A 217 -13.86 -3.71 6.43
CA THR A 217 -15.25 -3.74 6.91
C THR A 217 -15.48 -2.74 8.04
N PRO A 218 -16.74 -2.32 8.31
CA PRO A 218 -17.06 -1.44 9.44
C PRO A 218 -16.61 -1.98 10.80
N GLU A 219 -16.65 -3.30 11.00
CA GLU A 219 -16.22 -3.94 12.24
C GLU A 219 -14.73 -3.73 12.46
N ARG A 220 -13.91 -3.94 11.42
CA ARG A 220 -12.45 -3.72 11.49
C ARG A 220 -12.09 -2.24 11.65
N LEU A 221 -12.89 -1.34 11.08
CA LEU A 221 -12.73 0.09 11.34
C LEU A 221 -12.94 0.41 12.83
N THR A 222 -13.96 -0.17 13.45
CA THR A 222 -14.24 0.00 14.88
C THR A 222 -13.13 -0.60 15.75
N GLU A 223 -12.62 -1.77 15.40
CA GLU A 223 -11.47 -2.42 16.07
C GLU A 223 -10.23 -1.52 16.07
N VAL A 224 -9.89 -0.98 14.90
CA VAL A 224 -8.74 -0.09 14.76
C VAL A 224 -8.95 1.24 15.49
N ASP A 225 -10.16 1.81 15.43
CA ASP A 225 -10.50 3.04 16.16
C ASP A 225 -10.30 2.85 17.67
N GLN A 226 -10.80 1.76 18.22
CA GLN A 226 -10.61 1.41 19.64
C GLN A 226 -9.14 1.22 19.98
N PHE A 227 -8.40 0.44 19.20
CA PHE A 227 -6.97 0.22 19.40
C PHE A 227 -6.19 1.53 19.46
N VAL A 228 -6.43 2.45 18.51
CA VAL A 228 -5.71 3.72 18.44
C VAL A 228 -6.07 4.64 19.61
N ARG A 229 -7.34 4.66 20.05
CA ARG A 229 -7.75 5.43 21.23
C ARG A 229 -7.08 4.92 22.50
N GLU A 230 -7.02 3.61 22.70
CA GLU A 230 -6.35 2.99 23.84
C GLU A 230 -4.84 3.33 23.87
N GLN A 231 -4.16 3.33 22.72
CA GLN A 231 -2.75 3.72 22.62
C GLN A 231 -2.53 5.22 22.93
N ASN A 232 -3.48 6.07 22.59
CA ASN A 232 -3.41 7.51 22.84
C ASN A 232 -3.90 7.91 24.24
N GLY A 233 -4.43 6.99 25.03
CA GLY A 233 -4.96 7.25 26.39
C GLY A 233 -6.28 8.05 26.37
N VAL A 234 -7.09 7.89 25.32
CA VAL A 234 -8.37 8.61 25.11
C VAL A 234 -9.53 7.64 25.11
#